data_85d5cefd09f988e99e4846723652be40
#
_entry.id   85d5cefd09f988e99e4846723652be40
#
_cell.length_a   1.000
_cell.length_b   1.000
_cell.length_c   1.000
_cell.angle_alpha   90.00
_cell.angle_beta   90.00
_cell.angle_gamma   90.00
#
_symmetry.space_group_name_H-M   'P 1'
#
loop_
_entity.id
_entity.type
_entity.pdbx_description
1 polymer ?
#
loop_
_entity_poly.entity_id
_entity_poly.type
_entity_poly.pdbx_seq_one_letter_code
_entity_poly.pdbx_strand_id
1 'polypeptide(L)' 'MTDKDKLDYLEYIKDFMDEAAKAYIRGDDDAYIGALNPADALLTGLLNDDDEEDEE' A
#
# COMPACT_ATOMS: atom_id res chain seq x y z
N MET A 1 -4.96 -13.96 -8.10
CA MET A 1 -5.72 -12.91 -7.38
C MET A 1 -6.78 -12.33 -8.30
N THR A 2 -7.99 -12.20 -7.81
CA THR A 2 -9.08 -11.67 -8.63
C THR A 2 -9.00 -10.15 -8.70
N ASP A 3 -9.77 -9.58 -9.63
CA ASP A 3 -9.82 -8.12 -9.73
C ASP A 3 -10.34 -7.50 -8.43
N LYS A 4 -11.30 -8.16 -7.79
CA LYS A 4 -11.83 -7.65 -6.54
C LYS A 4 -10.75 -7.63 -5.46
N ASP A 5 -9.95 -8.68 -5.39
CA ASP A 5 -8.88 -8.74 -4.41
C ASP A 5 -7.86 -7.64 -4.66
N LYS A 6 -7.55 -7.38 -5.92
CA LYS A 6 -6.61 -6.30 -6.25
C LYS A 6 -7.15 -4.95 -5.84
N LEU A 7 -8.44 -4.74 -6.04
CA LEU A 7 -9.07 -3.49 -5.63
C LEU A 7 -9.03 -3.33 -4.11
N ASP A 8 -9.25 -4.42 -3.38
CA ASP A 8 -9.19 -4.37 -1.92
C ASP A 8 -7.79 -3.98 -1.47
N TYR A 9 -6.76 -4.57 -2.07
CA TYR A 9 -5.39 -4.20 -1.77
C TYR A 9 -5.14 -2.72 -2.02
N LEU A 10 -5.61 -2.23 -3.16
CA LEU A 10 -5.41 -0.84 -3.50
C LEU A 10 -6.10 0.09 -2.52
N GLU A 11 -7.27 -0.30 -2.03
CA GLU A 11 -7.98 0.50 -1.05
C GLU A 11 -7.22 0.56 0.27
N TYR A 12 -6.67 -0.57 0.69
CA TYR A 12 -5.86 -0.58 1.90
C TYR A 12 -4.63 0.30 1.75
N ILE A 13 -3.96 0.20 0.61
CA ILE A 13 -2.79 1.02 0.33
C ILE A 13 -3.17 2.49 0.37
N LYS A 14 -4.29 2.84 -0.23
CA LYS A 14 -4.75 4.22 -0.26
C LYS A 14 -5.02 4.74 1.15
N ASP A 15 -5.64 3.91 2.00
CA ASP A 15 -5.92 4.30 3.36
C ASP A 15 -4.64 4.59 4.13
N PHE A 16 -3.64 3.73 3.99
CA PHE A 16 -2.37 3.94 4.66
C PHE A 16 -1.66 5.18 4.14
N MET A 17 -1.74 5.41 2.83
CA MET A 17 -1.14 6.61 2.25
C MET A 17 -1.82 7.87 2.77
N ASP A 18 -3.12 7.81 2.93
CA ASP A 18 -3.88 8.92 3.49
C ASP A 18 -3.40 9.25 4.90
N GLU A 19 -3.25 8.22 5.71
CA GLU A 19 -2.76 8.40 7.06
C GLU A 19 -1.34 8.95 7.06
N ALA A 20 -0.51 8.47 6.16
CA ALA A 20 0.85 8.97 6.05
C ALA A 20 0.86 10.45 5.70
N ALA A 21 0.00 10.86 4.78
CA ALA A 21 -0.08 12.25 4.38
C ALA A 21 -0.49 13.14 5.55
N LYS A 22 -1.47 12.69 6.33
CA LYS A 22 -1.90 13.45 7.49
C LYS A 22 -0.80 13.57 8.53
N ALA A 23 -0.08 12.47 8.75
CA ALA A 23 1.02 12.49 9.71
C ALA A 23 2.13 13.41 9.24
N TYR A 24 2.42 13.39 7.95
CA TYR A 24 3.44 14.25 7.38
C TYR A 24 3.11 15.73 7.60
N ILE A 25 1.86 16.08 7.38
CA ILE A 25 1.41 17.47 7.56
C ILE A 25 1.54 17.89 9.03
N ARG A 26 1.28 16.96 9.96
CA ARG A 26 1.41 17.24 11.37
C ARG A 26 2.86 17.30 11.85
N GLY A 27 3.79 16.80 11.03
CA GLY A 27 5.17 16.69 11.43
C GLY A 27 5.45 15.48 12.30
N ASP A 28 4.61 14.46 12.20
CA ASP A 28 4.73 13.24 13.01
C ASP A 28 5.43 12.17 12.19
N ASP A 29 6.77 12.16 12.27
CA ASP A 29 7.57 11.25 11.45
C ASP A 29 7.32 9.79 11.78
N ASP A 30 7.12 9.48 13.06
CA ASP A 30 6.89 8.10 13.46
C ASP A 30 5.61 7.56 12.84
N ALA A 31 4.55 8.34 12.90
CA ALA A 31 3.27 7.93 12.32
C ALA A 31 3.36 7.84 10.80
N TYR A 32 4.12 8.76 10.22
CA TYR A 32 4.33 8.77 8.76
C TYR A 32 4.98 7.46 8.32
N ILE A 33 6.09 7.09 8.94
CA ILE A 33 6.81 5.88 8.59
C ILE A 33 5.97 4.64 8.93
N GLY A 34 5.26 4.68 10.07
CA GLY A 34 4.40 3.58 10.47
C GLY A 34 3.28 3.31 9.48
N ALA A 35 2.80 4.34 8.79
CA ALA A 35 1.77 4.16 7.77
C ALA A 35 2.37 3.73 6.44
N LEU A 36 3.57 4.21 6.11
CA LEU A 36 4.20 3.86 4.84
C LEU A 36 4.62 2.40 4.79
N ASN A 37 5.12 1.86 5.89
CA ASN A 37 5.62 0.49 5.90
C ASN A 37 4.56 -0.53 5.48
N PRO A 38 3.36 -0.53 6.08
CA PRO A 38 2.34 -1.48 5.63
C PRO A 38 1.87 -1.21 4.21
N ALA A 39 1.82 0.05 3.80
CA ALA A 39 1.43 0.37 2.43
C ALA A 39 2.44 -0.21 1.44
N ASP A 40 3.72 -0.07 1.74
CA ASP A 40 4.77 -0.60 0.89
C ASP A 40 4.70 -2.12 0.82
N ALA A 41 4.46 -2.77 1.95
CA ALA A 41 4.36 -4.22 1.98
C ALA A 41 3.19 -4.72 1.12
N LEU A 42 2.06 -4.05 1.23
CA LEU A 42 0.89 -4.43 0.43
C LEU A 42 1.15 -4.21 -1.05
N LEU A 43 1.77 -3.09 -1.39
CA LEU A 43 2.07 -2.79 -2.78
C LEU A 43 3.04 -3.80 -3.36
N THR A 44 4.05 -4.16 -2.58
CA THR A 44 5.03 -5.16 -3.02
C THR A 44 4.35 -6.49 -3.29
N GLY A 45 3.44 -6.90 -2.42
CA GLY A 45 2.71 -8.14 -2.63
C GLY A 45 1.87 -8.11 -3.90
N LEU A 46 1.22 -6.97 -4.14
CA LEU A 46 0.41 -6.81 -5.34
C LEU A 46 1.25 -6.87 -6.61
N LEU A 47 2.40 -6.20 -6.60
CA LEU A 47 3.27 -6.18 -7.76
C LEU A 47 3.90 -7.54 -8.01
N ASN A 48 4.23 -8.27 -6.97
CA ASN A 48 4.78 -9.61 -7.14
C ASN A 48 3.77 -10.54 -7.80
N ASP A 49 2.51 -10.39 -7.44
CA ASP A 49 1.47 -11.18 -8.05
C ASP A 49 1.36 -10.89 -9.54
N ASP A 50 1.44 -9.61 -9.89
CA ASP A 50 1.40 -9.20 -11.30
C ASP A 50 2.59 -9.75 -12.07
N ASP A 51 3.76 -9.73 -11.44
CA ASP A 51 4.97 -10.24 -12.09
C ASP A 51 4.80 -11.69 -12.49
N GLU A 52 4.18 -12.48 -11.63
CA GLU A 52 3.97 -13.88 -11.95
C GLU A 52 3.13 -14.05 -13.19
N GLU A 53 2.12 -13.22 -13.31
CA GLU A 53 1.25 -13.30 -14.47
C GLU A 53 1.98 -12.91 -15.73
N ASP A 54 2.84 -11.95 -15.64
CA ASP A 54 3.56 -11.45 -16.79
C ASP A 54 4.42 -12.52 -17.41
N GLU A 55 4.92 -13.43 -16.61
CA GLU A 55 5.80 -14.45 -17.12
C GLU A 55 5.11 -15.44 -18.03
N GLU A 56 3.81 -15.48 -17.94
CA GLU A 56 3.07 -16.35 -18.84
C GLU A 56 3.17 -15.89 -20.26
#